data_41c2557948c93095f61eeaa5df41df0f
#
_entry.id   41c2557948c93095f61eeaa5df41df0f
#
_cell.length_a   1.000
_cell.length_b   1.000
_cell.length_c   1.000
_cell.angle_alpha   90.00
_cell.angle_beta   90.00
_cell.angle_gamma   90.00
#
_symmetry.space_group_name_H-M   'P 1'
#
loop_
_entity.id
_entity.type
_entity.pdbx_description
1 polymer ?
#
loop_
_entity_poly.entity_id
_entity_poly.type
_entity_poly.pdbx_seq_one_letter_code
_entity_poly.pdbx_strand_id
1 'polypeptide(L)'
;MMIYLFLFCKPRLQRIILLFVLAFYSLVLCAQSLDYERMNPHPRLLLTQGGEEAVKKSIATFPSLLKIHERILKESDEILIQQMALRVMEGKRLLGVSRLSLKRIFYLSYAYRMTKEEKYAYRATQEMLSVSRFPDWNPSHFLDVGEMVLALSIGYDWLYEYLEPETRSIVRDAIVEKGLDAAAPDEWFYRAASNWNSVCNGGLLYGALAVFEDVPDKAKKIIEKCLLTNPKALAAYGPDGGYPEGFHYWGYGTSFQVLLIAALESALGPDAGLSEYPDF
;
A
#
# COMPACT_ATOMS: atom_id res chain seq x y z
N MET A 1 26.23 35.44 4.80
CA MET A 1 27.40 34.96 5.51
C MET A 1 28.11 33.79 4.82
N MET A 2 27.40 32.83 4.22
CA MET A 2 27.98 31.69 3.46
C MET A 2 28.69 32.07 2.15
N ILE A 3 28.23 33.08 1.41
CA ILE A 3 28.83 33.52 0.14
C ILE A 3 30.22 34.17 0.32
N TYR A 4 30.47 34.84 1.44
CA TYR A 4 31.77 35.47 1.74
C TYR A 4 32.88 34.45 2.09
N LEU A 5 32.53 33.30 2.66
CA LEU A 5 33.50 32.23 2.96
C LEU A 5 33.97 31.51 1.68
N PHE A 6 33.16 31.47 0.64
CA PHE A 6 33.49 30.82 -0.62
C PHE A 6 34.57 31.55 -1.43
N LEU A 7 34.61 32.88 -1.35
CA LEU A 7 35.55 33.71 -2.10
C LEU A 7 37.01 33.66 -1.61
N PHE A 8 37.25 33.22 -0.37
CA PHE A 8 38.58 33.13 0.24
C PHE A 8 39.16 31.72 0.33
N CYS A 9 38.49 30.72 -0.15
CA CYS A 9 38.97 29.34 -0.18
C CYS A 9 39.93 29.08 -1.33
N LYS A 10 40.97 28.23 -1.09
CA LYS A 10 41.86 27.77 -2.17
C LYS A 10 41.07 27.13 -3.33
N PRO A 11 41.50 27.33 -4.59
CA PRO A 11 40.73 26.86 -5.78
C PRO A 11 40.35 25.38 -5.77
N ARG A 12 41.18 24.53 -5.13
CA ARG A 12 40.86 23.10 -4.94
C ARG A 12 39.68 22.87 -3.99
N LEU A 13 39.58 23.62 -2.92
CA LEU A 13 38.49 23.49 -1.94
C LEU A 13 37.19 24.06 -2.51
N GLN A 14 37.26 25.11 -3.31
CA GLN A 14 36.08 25.64 -4.05
C GLN A 14 35.51 24.61 -5.02
N ARG A 15 36.35 23.87 -5.75
CA ARG A 15 35.90 22.78 -6.64
C ARG A 15 35.26 21.62 -5.88
N ILE A 16 35.80 21.25 -4.73
CA ILE A 16 35.24 20.19 -3.88
C ILE A 16 33.86 20.62 -3.34
N ILE A 17 33.74 21.85 -2.84
CA ILE A 17 32.47 22.38 -2.35
C ILE A 17 31.45 22.48 -3.48
N LEU A 18 31.84 22.91 -4.66
CA LEU A 18 30.97 22.98 -5.84
C LEU A 18 30.51 21.59 -6.28
N LEU A 19 31.39 20.58 -6.25
CA LEU A 19 31.03 19.19 -6.53
C LEU A 19 30.07 18.62 -5.49
N PHE A 20 30.26 18.92 -4.20
CA PHE A 20 29.32 18.54 -3.13
C PHE A 20 27.97 19.26 -3.28
N VAL A 21 27.96 20.54 -3.62
CA VAL A 21 26.73 21.29 -3.87
C VAL A 21 26.01 20.77 -5.11
N LEU A 22 26.75 20.48 -6.19
CA LEU A 22 26.17 19.88 -7.41
C LEU A 22 25.69 18.44 -7.17
N ALA A 23 26.41 17.64 -6.42
CA ALA A 23 25.98 16.30 -6.01
C ALA A 23 24.76 16.36 -5.07
N PHE A 24 24.71 17.32 -4.16
CA PHE A 24 23.55 17.55 -3.30
C PHE A 24 22.35 18.07 -4.09
N TYR A 25 22.56 18.96 -5.06
CA TYR A 25 21.51 19.40 -5.99
C TYR A 25 21.04 18.27 -6.92
N SER A 26 21.93 17.40 -7.38
CA SER A 26 21.52 16.22 -8.17
C SER A 26 20.78 15.19 -7.33
N LEU A 27 21.11 15.01 -6.05
CA LEU A 27 20.34 14.19 -5.11
C LEU A 27 18.96 14.79 -4.79
N VAL A 28 18.84 16.11 -4.71
CA VAL A 28 17.56 16.80 -4.49
C VAL A 28 16.71 16.84 -5.76
N LEU A 29 17.33 16.86 -6.96
CA LEU A 29 16.63 16.79 -8.26
C LEU A 29 16.20 15.37 -8.65
N CYS A 30 16.73 14.34 -7.99
CA CYS A 30 16.36 12.95 -8.25
C CYS A 30 15.14 12.48 -7.42
N ALA A 31 14.56 13.32 -6.57
CA ALA A 31 13.21 13.12 -6.06
C ALA A 31 12.25 13.43 -7.21
N GLN A 32 11.93 12.41 -8.03
CA GLN A 32 10.88 12.51 -9.03
C GLN A 32 9.62 12.96 -8.31
N SER A 33 9.21 14.21 -8.52
CA SER A 33 7.93 14.69 -8.01
C SER A 33 6.83 13.84 -8.66
N LEU A 34 6.03 13.17 -7.85
CA LEU A 34 4.90 12.41 -8.35
C LEU A 34 3.94 13.36 -9.07
N ASP A 35 3.57 13.00 -10.30
CA ASP A 35 2.61 13.74 -11.10
C ASP A 35 1.20 13.18 -10.85
N TYR A 36 0.52 13.74 -9.88
CA TYR A 36 -0.84 13.31 -9.50
C TYR A 36 -1.88 13.55 -10.60
N GLU A 37 -1.60 14.44 -11.56
CA GLU A 37 -2.49 14.69 -12.70
C GLU A 37 -2.50 13.52 -13.70
N ARG A 38 -1.49 12.65 -13.61
CA ARG A 38 -1.33 11.46 -14.45
C ARG A 38 -1.75 10.18 -13.74
N MET A 39 -2.41 10.28 -12.59
CA MET A 39 -2.89 9.10 -11.89
C MET A 39 -3.81 8.26 -12.78
N ASN A 40 -3.54 6.96 -12.85
CA ASN A 40 -4.36 6.04 -13.62
C ASN A 40 -5.80 5.99 -13.08
N PRO A 41 -6.82 5.81 -13.94
CA PRO A 41 -8.18 5.57 -13.49
C PRO A 41 -8.32 4.21 -12.78
N HIS A 42 -9.43 4.01 -12.06
CA HIS A 42 -9.76 2.72 -11.48
C HIS A 42 -10.00 1.63 -12.56
N PRO A 43 -9.58 0.39 -12.31
CA PRO A 43 -8.71 -0.07 -11.25
C PRO A 43 -7.25 0.31 -11.50
N ARG A 44 -6.59 0.87 -10.50
CA ARG A 44 -5.22 1.38 -10.58
C ARG A 44 -4.22 0.66 -9.66
N LEU A 45 -4.71 -0.08 -8.66
CA LEU A 45 -3.87 -0.74 -7.66
C LEU A 45 -3.49 -2.14 -8.13
N LEU A 46 -2.19 -2.41 -8.32
CA LEU A 46 -1.61 -3.70 -8.73
C LEU A 46 -2.10 -4.22 -10.08
N LEU A 47 -3.37 -4.60 -10.17
CA LEU A 47 -3.99 -5.14 -11.38
C LEU A 47 -4.82 -4.06 -12.05
N THR A 48 -4.20 -3.30 -12.93
CA THR A 48 -4.83 -2.20 -13.67
C THR A 48 -5.81 -2.70 -14.73
N GLN A 49 -6.51 -1.80 -15.38
CA GLN A 49 -7.47 -2.14 -16.44
C GLN A 49 -6.79 -2.93 -17.57
N GLY A 50 -7.34 -4.09 -17.92
CA GLY A 50 -6.80 -4.96 -18.97
C GLY A 50 -5.61 -5.82 -18.55
N GLY A 51 -5.10 -5.69 -17.32
CA GLY A 51 -3.99 -6.45 -16.79
C GLY A 51 -4.28 -7.96 -16.65
N GLU A 52 -5.57 -8.34 -16.66
CA GLU A 52 -6.00 -9.74 -16.54
C GLU A 52 -5.42 -10.64 -17.63
N GLU A 53 -5.26 -10.14 -18.84
CA GLU A 53 -4.72 -10.92 -19.95
C GLU A 53 -3.23 -11.26 -19.74
N ALA A 54 -2.45 -10.35 -19.18
CA ALA A 54 -1.06 -10.61 -18.82
C ALA A 54 -0.97 -11.67 -17.70
N VAL A 55 -1.86 -11.59 -16.70
CA VAL A 55 -1.96 -12.59 -15.62
C VAL A 55 -2.34 -13.95 -16.18
N LYS A 56 -3.35 -14.06 -17.05
CA LYS A 56 -3.75 -15.32 -17.71
C LYS A 56 -2.62 -15.93 -18.51
N LYS A 57 -1.88 -15.12 -19.26
CA LYS A 57 -0.70 -15.58 -20.01
C LYS A 57 0.38 -16.13 -19.08
N SER A 58 0.64 -15.46 -17.96
CA SER A 58 1.61 -15.91 -16.97
C SER A 58 1.16 -17.21 -16.30
N ILE A 59 -0.11 -17.36 -15.95
CA ILE A 59 -0.70 -18.60 -15.41
C ILE A 59 -0.54 -19.76 -16.41
N ALA A 60 -0.80 -19.52 -17.68
CA ALA A 60 -0.65 -20.54 -18.72
C ALA A 60 0.83 -20.95 -18.94
N THR A 61 1.77 -20.05 -18.65
CA THR A 61 3.21 -20.26 -18.87
C THR A 61 3.90 -20.95 -17.68
N PHE A 62 3.49 -20.60 -16.45
CA PHE A 62 4.19 -21.04 -15.23
C PHE A 62 3.29 -21.91 -14.36
N PRO A 63 3.59 -23.24 -14.22
CA PRO A 63 2.76 -24.17 -13.44
C PRO A 63 2.61 -23.79 -11.96
N SER A 64 3.56 -23.07 -11.39
CA SER A 64 3.45 -22.54 -10.01
C SER A 64 2.36 -21.48 -9.88
N LEU A 65 2.24 -20.59 -10.87
CA LEU A 65 1.19 -19.57 -10.89
C LEU A 65 -0.18 -20.20 -11.14
N LEU A 66 -0.27 -21.23 -11.97
CA LEU A 66 -1.52 -22.00 -12.14
C LEU A 66 -2.01 -22.57 -10.81
N LYS A 67 -1.13 -23.22 -10.05
CA LYS A 67 -1.49 -23.77 -8.72
C LYS A 67 -1.96 -22.68 -7.74
N ILE A 68 -1.33 -21.51 -7.75
CA ILE A 68 -1.74 -20.38 -6.92
C ILE A 68 -3.12 -19.88 -7.36
N HIS A 69 -3.34 -19.70 -8.66
CA HIS A 69 -4.62 -19.29 -9.22
C HIS A 69 -5.76 -20.25 -8.84
N GLU A 70 -5.57 -21.54 -9.09
CA GLU A 70 -6.56 -22.57 -8.73
C GLU A 70 -6.87 -22.60 -7.24
N ARG A 71 -5.84 -22.41 -6.40
CA ARG A 71 -6.02 -22.31 -4.95
C ARG A 71 -6.83 -21.09 -4.56
N ILE A 72 -6.57 -19.92 -5.15
CA ILE A 72 -7.33 -18.69 -4.87
C ILE A 72 -8.78 -18.89 -5.25
N LEU A 73 -9.09 -19.45 -6.42
CA LEU A 73 -10.46 -19.72 -6.85
C LEU A 73 -11.18 -20.69 -5.90
N LYS A 74 -10.52 -21.79 -5.54
CA LYS A 74 -11.08 -22.77 -4.58
C LYS A 74 -11.39 -22.11 -3.23
N GLU A 75 -10.46 -21.35 -2.67
CA GLU A 75 -10.65 -20.66 -1.39
C GLU A 75 -11.74 -19.58 -1.53
N SER A 76 -11.86 -18.93 -2.68
CA SER A 76 -12.95 -17.97 -2.96
C SER A 76 -14.34 -18.66 -2.94
N ASP A 77 -14.48 -19.85 -3.51
CA ASP A 77 -15.72 -20.64 -3.43
C ASP A 77 -16.04 -21.03 -1.96
N GLU A 78 -15.02 -21.43 -1.19
CA GLU A 78 -15.21 -21.74 0.23
C GLU A 78 -15.68 -20.49 1.03
N ILE A 79 -15.19 -19.29 0.71
CA ILE A 79 -15.60 -18.05 1.37
C ILE A 79 -17.07 -17.71 1.11
N LEU A 80 -17.65 -18.10 -0.03
CA LEU A 80 -19.05 -17.77 -0.37
C LEU A 80 -20.05 -18.24 0.70
N ILE A 81 -19.76 -19.34 1.39
CA ILE A 81 -20.64 -19.96 2.37
C ILE A 81 -20.22 -19.70 3.84
N GLN A 82 -19.11 -18.97 4.06
CA GLN A 82 -18.66 -18.66 5.41
C GLN A 82 -19.44 -17.48 6.01
N GLN A 83 -19.48 -17.42 7.34
CA GLN A 83 -20.02 -16.24 8.03
C GLN A 83 -19.16 -15.00 7.74
N MET A 84 -19.80 -13.82 7.63
CA MET A 84 -19.11 -12.55 7.49
C MET A 84 -18.13 -12.30 8.64
N ALA A 85 -17.08 -11.52 8.36
CA ALA A 85 -16.17 -11.09 9.39
C ALA A 85 -16.92 -10.30 10.50
N LEU A 86 -16.70 -10.68 11.74
CA LEU A 86 -17.24 -10.00 12.93
C LEU A 86 -16.10 -9.29 13.65
N ARG A 87 -16.43 -8.18 14.33
CA ARG A 87 -15.45 -7.45 15.14
C ARG A 87 -15.18 -8.18 16.43
N VAL A 88 -14.23 -9.09 16.41
CA VAL A 88 -13.80 -9.88 17.58
C VAL A 88 -12.36 -9.53 17.92
N MET A 89 -12.14 -9.05 19.13
CA MET A 89 -10.80 -8.71 19.61
C MET A 89 -10.12 -9.94 20.21
N GLU A 90 -8.84 -10.14 19.86
CA GLU A 90 -7.95 -11.10 20.52
C GLU A 90 -7.01 -10.31 21.45
N GLY A 91 -7.35 -10.27 22.73
CA GLY A 91 -6.71 -9.37 23.68
C GLY A 91 -6.92 -7.91 23.29
N LYS A 92 -5.85 -7.20 22.94
CA LYS A 92 -5.89 -5.80 22.48
C LYS A 92 -5.81 -5.65 20.95
N ARG A 93 -5.94 -6.73 20.18
CA ARG A 93 -5.70 -6.75 18.73
C ARG A 93 -6.95 -7.12 17.96
N LEU A 94 -7.20 -6.42 16.86
CA LEU A 94 -8.18 -6.79 15.85
C LEU A 94 -7.48 -7.47 14.64
N LEU A 95 -6.18 -7.73 14.73
CA LEU A 95 -5.32 -8.11 13.61
C LEU A 95 -5.78 -9.40 12.91
N GLY A 96 -6.29 -10.37 13.67
CA GLY A 96 -6.85 -11.61 13.10
C GLY A 96 -8.02 -11.32 12.15
N VAL A 97 -8.89 -10.37 12.54
CA VAL A 97 -10.05 -9.95 11.73
C VAL A 97 -9.59 -9.15 10.50
N SER A 98 -8.62 -8.24 10.67
CA SER A 98 -8.07 -7.46 9.55
C SER A 98 -7.44 -8.36 8.49
N ARG A 99 -6.65 -9.35 8.89
CA ARG A 99 -6.06 -10.37 8.00
C ARG A 99 -7.10 -11.24 7.31
N LEU A 100 -8.12 -11.66 8.04
CA LEU A 100 -9.23 -12.41 7.46
C LEU A 100 -9.94 -11.59 6.38
N SER A 101 -10.24 -10.33 6.67
CA SER A 101 -10.89 -9.40 5.74
C SER A 101 -10.01 -9.14 4.51
N LEU A 102 -8.71 -8.89 4.71
CA LEU A 102 -7.75 -8.70 3.63
C LEU A 102 -7.72 -9.93 2.70
N LYS A 103 -7.58 -11.13 3.26
CA LYS A 103 -7.57 -12.36 2.47
C LYS A 103 -8.87 -12.52 1.67
N ARG A 104 -10.04 -12.36 2.33
CA ARG A 104 -11.34 -12.58 1.71
C ARG A 104 -11.62 -11.58 0.61
N ILE A 105 -11.47 -10.30 0.89
CA ILE A 105 -11.75 -9.23 -0.09
C ILE A 105 -10.79 -9.35 -1.27
N PHE A 106 -9.51 -9.59 -1.03
CA PHE A 106 -8.51 -9.71 -2.09
C PHE A 106 -8.80 -10.92 -2.98
N TYR A 107 -9.04 -12.10 -2.40
CA TYR A 107 -9.31 -13.33 -3.15
C TYR A 107 -10.60 -13.25 -3.97
N LEU A 108 -11.67 -12.76 -3.37
CA LEU A 108 -12.95 -12.60 -4.05
C LEU A 108 -12.89 -11.56 -5.18
N SER A 109 -12.22 -10.43 -4.95
CA SER A 109 -12.03 -9.41 -5.98
C SER A 109 -11.17 -9.94 -7.14
N TYR A 110 -10.09 -10.69 -6.83
CA TYR A 110 -9.29 -11.38 -7.83
C TYR A 110 -10.13 -12.40 -8.62
N ALA A 111 -10.89 -13.25 -7.92
CA ALA A 111 -11.74 -14.27 -8.56
C ALA A 111 -12.74 -13.62 -9.53
N TYR A 112 -13.41 -12.54 -9.13
CA TYR A 112 -14.30 -11.78 -10.01
C TYR A 112 -13.55 -11.22 -11.23
N ARG A 113 -12.39 -10.60 -11.03
CA ARG A 113 -11.62 -10.02 -12.14
C ARG A 113 -11.20 -11.07 -13.15
N MET A 114 -10.80 -12.27 -12.69
CA MET A 114 -10.34 -13.35 -13.56
C MET A 114 -11.46 -14.13 -14.25
N THR A 115 -12.60 -14.32 -13.56
CA THR A 115 -13.70 -15.17 -14.06
C THR A 115 -14.91 -14.41 -14.57
N LYS A 116 -15.10 -13.16 -14.09
CA LYS A 116 -16.29 -12.32 -14.30
C LYS A 116 -17.58 -12.90 -13.66
N GLU A 117 -17.46 -13.88 -12.75
CA GLU A 117 -18.59 -14.42 -12.02
C GLU A 117 -19.03 -13.47 -10.90
N GLU A 118 -20.19 -12.88 -11.02
CA GLU A 118 -20.74 -11.86 -10.09
C GLU A 118 -20.85 -12.33 -8.63
N LYS A 119 -21.00 -13.63 -8.39
CA LYS A 119 -21.05 -14.20 -7.03
C LYS A 119 -19.85 -13.76 -6.16
N TYR A 120 -18.68 -13.62 -6.77
CA TYR A 120 -17.46 -13.20 -6.07
C TYR A 120 -17.48 -11.70 -5.76
N ALA A 121 -17.86 -10.87 -6.72
CA ALA A 121 -17.98 -9.42 -6.51
C ALA A 121 -19.05 -9.09 -5.48
N TYR A 122 -20.20 -9.76 -5.56
CA TYR A 122 -21.27 -9.63 -4.57
C TYR A 122 -20.77 -9.98 -3.16
N ARG A 123 -20.11 -11.13 -3.01
CA ARG A 123 -19.58 -11.52 -1.70
C ARG A 123 -18.48 -10.59 -1.20
N ALA A 124 -17.55 -10.13 -2.03
CA ALA A 124 -16.55 -9.14 -1.66
C ALA A 124 -17.20 -7.83 -1.17
N THR A 125 -18.24 -7.38 -1.84
CA THR A 125 -19.05 -6.22 -1.44
C THR A 125 -19.65 -6.40 -0.04
N GLN A 126 -20.21 -7.56 0.25
CA GLN A 126 -20.76 -7.85 1.60
C GLN A 126 -19.68 -7.86 2.69
N GLU A 127 -18.51 -8.44 2.41
CA GLU A 127 -17.36 -8.39 3.35
C GLU A 127 -16.91 -6.94 3.59
N MET A 128 -16.77 -6.11 2.54
CA MET A 128 -16.42 -4.69 2.68
C MET A 128 -17.45 -3.93 3.51
N LEU A 129 -18.74 -4.07 3.20
CA LEU A 129 -19.82 -3.42 3.96
C LEU A 129 -19.86 -3.87 5.41
N SER A 130 -19.59 -5.15 5.70
CA SER A 130 -19.53 -5.67 7.07
C SER A 130 -18.48 -4.94 7.90
N VAL A 131 -17.24 -4.86 7.40
CA VAL A 131 -16.14 -4.24 8.15
C VAL A 131 -16.19 -2.70 8.13
N SER A 132 -16.82 -2.11 7.13
CA SER A 132 -17.10 -0.67 7.09
C SER A 132 -18.03 -0.22 8.22
N ARG A 133 -18.92 -1.11 8.70
CA ARG A 133 -19.84 -0.84 9.81
C ARG A 133 -19.23 -1.00 11.20
N PHE A 134 -18.00 -1.48 11.31
CA PHE A 134 -17.32 -1.52 12.61
C PHE A 134 -17.16 -0.10 13.16
N PRO A 135 -17.26 0.11 14.48
CA PRO A 135 -17.10 1.45 15.07
C PRO A 135 -15.72 2.04 14.78
N ASP A 136 -14.68 1.22 14.78
CA ASP A 136 -13.31 1.53 14.45
C ASP A 136 -12.56 0.27 13.99
N TRP A 137 -11.31 0.45 13.52
CA TRP A 137 -10.39 -0.63 13.17
C TRP A 137 -9.23 -0.76 14.15
N ASN A 138 -9.47 -0.41 15.42
CA ASN A 138 -8.52 -0.51 16.51
C ASN A 138 -7.24 0.33 16.33
N PRO A 139 -7.33 1.67 16.26
CA PRO A 139 -6.17 2.53 16.05
C PRO A 139 -5.10 2.45 17.15
N SER A 140 -5.45 1.90 18.34
CA SER A 140 -4.47 1.65 19.41
C SER A 140 -3.41 0.59 19.03
N HIS A 141 -3.67 -0.24 18.01
CA HIS A 141 -2.74 -1.19 17.42
C HIS A 141 -2.78 -1.02 15.89
N PHE A 142 -2.07 -0.03 15.38
CA PHE A 142 -2.25 0.50 14.02
C PHE A 142 -1.96 -0.51 12.89
N LEU A 143 -1.32 -1.64 13.15
CA LEU A 143 -1.23 -2.75 12.18
C LEU A 143 -2.62 -3.26 11.78
N ASP A 144 -3.58 -3.25 12.72
CA ASP A 144 -4.96 -3.64 12.47
C ASP A 144 -5.61 -2.72 11.45
N VAL A 145 -5.38 -1.40 11.60
CA VAL A 145 -5.83 -0.36 10.68
C VAL A 145 -5.15 -0.52 9.31
N GLY A 146 -3.81 -0.66 9.30
CA GLY A 146 -3.05 -0.76 8.05
C GLY A 146 -3.50 -1.91 7.16
N GLU A 147 -3.70 -3.10 7.73
CA GLU A 147 -4.19 -4.27 6.99
C GLU A 147 -5.66 -4.11 6.55
N MET A 148 -6.51 -3.49 7.37
CA MET A 148 -7.91 -3.26 7.01
C MET A 148 -8.06 -2.23 5.90
N VAL A 149 -7.28 -1.14 5.94
CA VAL A 149 -7.25 -0.14 4.86
C VAL A 149 -6.81 -0.79 3.56
N LEU A 150 -5.75 -1.60 3.56
CA LEU A 150 -5.30 -2.33 2.37
C LEU A 150 -6.43 -3.22 1.83
N ALA A 151 -7.14 -3.94 2.71
CA ALA A 151 -8.24 -4.82 2.31
C ALA A 151 -9.34 -4.06 1.55
N LEU A 152 -9.83 -2.96 2.15
CA LEU A 152 -10.91 -2.19 1.55
C LEU A 152 -10.46 -1.47 0.28
N SER A 153 -9.22 -0.98 0.26
CA SER A 153 -8.66 -0.28 -0.91
C SER A 153 -8.58 -1.16 -2.15
N ILE A 154 -8.13 -2.41 -2.00
CA ILE A 154 -8.12 -3.38 -3.10
C ILE A 154 -9.55 -3.70 -3.56
N GLY A 155 -10.46 -3.97 -2.64
CA GLY A 155 -11.85 -4.26 -3.00
C GLY A 155 -12.54 -3.07 -3.68
N TYR A 156 -12.36 -1.86 -3.14
CA TYR A 156 -12.89 -0.62 -3.68
C TYR A 156 -12.36 -0.35 -5.10
N ASP A 157 -11.06 -0.45 -5.31
CA ASP A 157 -10.42 -0.17 -6.59
C ASP A 157 -10.76 -1.24 -7.64
N TRP A 158 -10.65 -2.52 -7.29
CA TRP A 158 -10.84 -3.61 -8.25
C TRP A 158 -12.29 -3.86 -8.64
N LEU A 159 -13.23 -3.46 -7.78
CA LEU A 159 -14.66 -3.59 -8.02
C LEU A 159 -15.33 -2.24 -8.31
N TYR A 160 -14.54 -1.17 -8.55
CA TYR A 160 -15.05 0.20 -8.66
C TYR A 160 -16.25 0.33 -9.61
N GLU A 161 -16.17 -0.26 -10.80
CA GLU A 161 -17.26 -0.25 -11.80
C GLU A 161 -18.45 -1.16 -11.43
N TYR A 162 -18.23 -2.17 -10.58
CA TYR A 162 -19.26 -3.06 -10.10
C TYR A 162 -20.05 -2.47 -8.92
N LEU A 163 -19.38 -1.70 -8.08
CA LEU A 163 -19.96 -1.14 -6.87
C LEU A 163 -20.96 -0.02 -7.19
N GLU A 164 -22.18 -0.15 -6.66
CA GLU A 164 -23.17 0.92 -6.72
C GLU A 164 -22.66 2.19 -6.01
N PRO A 165 -23.07 3.41 -6.45
CA PRO A 165 -22.59 4.67 -5.89
C PRO A 165 -22.73 4.78 -4.35
N GLU A 166 -23.84 4.28 -3.79
CA GLU A 166 -24.06 4.28 -2.34
C GLU A 166 -23.04 3.38 -1.62
N THR A 167 -22.79 2.19 -2.15
CA THR A 167 -21.80 1.25 -1.61
C THR A 167 -20.39 1.83 -1.69
N ARG A 168 -20.04 2.46 -2.82
CA ARG A 168 -18.76 3.15 -2.97
C ARG A 168 -18.59 4.23 -1.90
N SER A 169 -19.64 5.03 -1.66
CA SER A 169 -19.61 6.07 -0.62
C SER A 169 -19.35 5.49 0.77
N ILE A 170 -20.05 4.41 1.16
CA ILE A 170 -19.88 3.77 2.46
C ILE A 170 -18.45 3.23 2.64
N VAL A 171 -17.91 2.56 1.64
CA VAL A 171 -16.55 1.98 1.70
C VAL A 171 -15.48 3.07 1.71
N ARG A 172 -15.62 4.08 0.84
CA ARG A 172 -14.75 5.26 0.80
C ARG A 172 -14.72 5.97 2.16
N ASP A 173 -15.89 6.27 2.71
CA ASP A 173 -16.00 6.98 3.99
C ASP A 173 -15.36 6.18 5.13
N ALA A 174 -15.51 4.85 5.12
CA ALA A 174 -14.83 4.00 6.08
C ALA A 174 -13.29 4.03 5.92
N ILE A 175 -12.78 4.00 4.68
CA ILE A 175 -11.34 4.15 4.41
C ILE A 175 -10.84 5.49 4.94
N VAL A 176 -11.57 6.58 4.66
CA VAL A 176 -11.18 7.93 5.09
C VAL A 176 -11.23 8.05 6.61
N GLU A 177 -12.38 7.79 7.23
CA GLU A 177 -12.62 8.09 8.64
C GLU A 177 -11.86 7.13 9.58
N LYS A 178 -11.89 5.81 9.28
CA LYS A 178 -11.32 4.78 10.16
C LYS A 178 -9.89 4.38 9.81
N GLY A 179 -9.43 4.76 8.62
CA GLY A 179 -8.08 4.54 8.13
C GLY A 179 -7.25 5.81 8.12
N LEU A 180 -7.52 6.70 7.17
CA LEU A 180 -6.67 7.86 6.91
C LEU A 180 -6.70 8.88 8.05
N ASP A 181 -7.89 9.17 8.60
CA ASP A 181 -8.06 10.12 9.72
C ASP A 181 -7.63 9.54 11.08
N ALA A 182 -7.58 8.22 11.19
CA ALA A 182 -7.08 7.56 12.40
C ALA A 182 -5.56 7.69 12.58
N ALA A 183 -4.81 8.04 11.51
CA ALA A 183 -3.36 8.22 11.56
C ALA A 183 -3.01 9.65 12.00
N ALA A 184 -2.59 9.82 13.25
CA ALA A 184 -2.04 11.10 13.71
C ALA A 184 -0.74 11.44 12.95
N PRO A 185 -0.45 12.75 12.69
CA PRO A 185 0.73 13.14 11.91
C PRO A 185 2.07 12.72 12.49
N ASP A 186 2.13 12.47 13.80
CA ASP A 186 3.33 12.14 14.56
C ASP A 186 3.34 10.70 15.10
N GLU A 187 2.50 9.81 14.56
CA GLU A 187 2.47 8.41 14.94
C GLU A 187 3.87 7.79 14.97
N TRP A 188 4.12 6.97 16.00
CA TRP A 188 5.44 6.41 16.25
C TRP A 188 5.92 5.48 15.12
N PHE A 189 5.01 4.79 14.44
CA PHE A 189 5.39 3.88 13.34
C PHE A 189 6.05 4.60 12.16
N TYR A 190 5.79 5.88 11.95
CA TYR A 190 6.51 6.68 10.94
C TYR A 190 8.01 6.82 11.23
N ARG A 191 8.43 6.60 12.48
CA ARG A 191 9.83 6.65 12.90
C ARG A 191 10.44 5.27 13.09
N ALA A 192 9.66 4.20 13.03
CA ALA A 192 10.12 2.85 13.25
C ALA A 192 10.98 2.35 12.09
N ALA A 193 12.06 1.62 12.41
CA ALA A 193 12.87 0.86 11.46
C ALA A 193 12.48 -0.62 11.55
N SER A 194 11.20 -0.92 11.36
CA SER A 194 10.62 -2.25 11.56
C SER A 194 9.40 -2.46 10.66
N ASN A 195 8.86 -3.67 10.65
CA ASN A 195 7.66 -4.04 9.89
C ASN A 195 6.46 -3.09 10.11
N TRP A 196 6.36 -2.46 11.28
CA TRP A 196 5.30 -1.48 11.55
C TRP A 196 5.30 -0.32 10.56
N ASN A 197 6.48 0.18 10.19
CA ASN A 197 6.59 1.25 9.22
C ASN A 197 6.11 0.80 7.84
N SER A 198 6.57 -0.36 7.35
CA SER A 198 6.15 -0.90 6.03
C SER A 198 4.64 -1.18 5.99
N VAL A 199 4.09 -1.81 7.02
CA VAL A 199 2.68 -2.20 7.06
C VAL A 199 1.75 -0.99 7.18
N CYS A 200 2.04 -0.07 8.12
CA CYS A 200 1.19 1.09 8.33
C CYS A 200 1.28 2.07 7.15
N ASN A 201 2.48 2.39 6.67
CA ASN A 201 2.65 3.21 5.46
C ASN A 201 2.03 2.54 4.22
N GLY A 202 2.23 1.23 4.06
CA GLY A 202 1.64 0.47 2.96
C GLY A 202 0.11 0.59 2.96
N GLY A 203 -0.55 0.27 4.08
CA GLY A 203 -2.00 0.39 4.20
C GLY A 203 -2.50 1.80 3.92
N LEU A 204 -1.90 2.82 4.57
CA LEU A 204 -2.28 4.22 4.37
C LEU A 204 -2.10 4.70 2.94
N LEU A 205 -1.00 4.29 2.27
CA LEU A 205 -0.76 4.61 0.86
C LEU A 205 -1.85 4.01 -0.03
N TYR A 206 -2.21 2.73 0.17
CA TYR A 206 -3.30 2.10 -0.58
C TYR A 206 -4.61 2.85 -0.40
N GLY A 207 -4.94 3.23 0.84
CA GLY A 207 -6.13 4.04 1.11
C GLY A 207 -6.11 5.37 0.39
N ALA A 208 -5.01 6.11 0.49
CA ALA A 208 -4.86 7.41 -0.15
C ALA A 208 -4.95 7.32 -1.68
N LEU A 209 -4.34 6.30 -2.29
CA LEU A 209 -4.44 6.06 -3.74
C LEU A 209 -5.84 5.63 -4.16
N ALA A 210 -6.54 4.81 -3.35
CA ALA A 210 -7.87 4.31 -3.68
C ALA A 210 -8.95 5.40 -3.69
N VAL A 211 -8.86 6.39 -2.81
CA VAL A 211 -9.87 7.45 -2.65
C VAL A 211 -9.36 8.85 -3.03
N PHE A 212 -8.36 8.89 -3.91
CA PHE A 212 -7.63 10.12 -4.24
C PHE A 212 -8.56 11.23 -4.76
N GLU A 213 -9.48 10.92 -5.66
CA GLU A 213 -10.37 11.90 -6.27
C GLU A 213 -11.35 12.53 -5.26
N ASP A 214 -11.72 11.78 -4.23
CA ASP A 214 -12.67 12.23 -3.22
C ASP A 214 -12.02 13.15 -2.17
N VAL A 215 -10.73 12.93 -1.84
CA VAL A 215 -10.00 13.66 -0.79
C VAL A 215 -8.57 14.02 -1.21
N PRO A 216 -8.36 14.71 -2.35
CA PRO A 216 -7.04 14.86 -2.99
C PRO A 216 -5.98 15.49 -2.07
N ASP A 217 -6.33 16.54 -1.32
CA ASP A 217 -5.37 17.22 -0.45
C ASP A 217 -4.93 16.35 0.74
N LYS A 218 -5.85 15.55 1.29
CA LYS A 218 -5.56 14.58 2.33
C LYS A 218 -4.71 13.43 1.78
N ALA A 219 -5.10 12.89 0.65
CA ALA A 219 -4.40 11.80 -0.02
C ALA A 219 -2.95 12.18 -0.35
N LYS A 220 -2.72 13.34 -0.96
CA LYS A 220 -1.36 13.87 -1.24
C LYS A 220 -0.50 13.93 0.01
N LYS A 221 -1.01 14.52 1.11
CA LYS A 221 -0.27 14.63 2.38
C LYS A 221 0.12 13.26 2.94
N ILE A 222 -0.77 12.27 2.84
CA ILE A 222 -0.50 10.91 3.32
C ILE A 222 0.55 10.22 2.42
N ILE A 223 0.41 10.29 1.10
CA ILE A 223 1.38 9.73 0.17
C ILE A 223 2.77 10.33 0.41
N GLU A 224 2.88 11.65 0.48
CA GLU A 224 4.14 12.36 0.75
C GLU A 224 4.74 11.95 2.11
N LYS A 225 3.89 11.79 3.15
CA LYS A 225 4.32 11.34 4.47
C LYS A 225 4.84 9.90 4.42
N CYS A 226 4.16 9.00 3.71
CA CYS A 226 4.60 7.62 3.52
C CYS A 226 5.95 7.59 2.81
N LEU A 227 6.12 8.32 1.72
CA LEU A 227 7.38 8.39 0.97
C LEU A 227 8.54 8.96 1.80
N LEU A 228 8.27 9.98 2.61
CA LEU A 228 9.29 10.58 3.50
C LEU A 228 9.75 9.62 4.60
N THR A 229 8.87 8.75 5.09
CA THR A 229 9.12 7.96 6.30
C THR A 229 9.46 6.50 6.01
N ASN A 230 9.00 5.95 4.89
CA ASN A 230 9.21 4.56 4.52
C ASN A 230 10.69 4.15 4.32
N PRO A 231 11.60 5.01 3.83
CA PRO A 231 13.03 4.69 3.76
C PRO A 231 13.66 4.22 5.07
N LYS A 232 13.06 4.56 6.22
CA LYS A 232 13.53 4.05 7.52
C LYS A 232 13.31 2.54 7.70
N ALA A 233 12.20 2.02 7.14
CA ALA A 233 11.97 0.58 7.13
C ALA A 233 12.91 -0.14 6.16
N LEU A 234 13.16 0.46 4.99
CA LEU A 234 14.10 -0.07 4.00
C LEU A 234 15.52 -0.15 4.53
N ALA A 235 15.97 0.87 5.30
CA ALA A 235 17.28 0.86 5.92
C ALA A 235 17.51 -0.31 6.90
N ALA A 236 16.45 -0.98 7.37
CA ALA A 236 16.57 -2.15 8.24
C ALA A 236 17.07 -3.41 7.54
N TYR A 237 17.07 -3.44 6.20
CA TYR A 237 17.57 -4.58 5.40
C TYR A 237 19.11 -4.56 5.22
N GLY A 238 19.76 -3.44 5.47
CA GLY A 238 21.22 -3.35 5.35
C GLY A 238 21.98 -4.16 6.41
N PRO A 239 23.21 -4.66 6.08
CA PRO A 239 23.89 -4.44 4.79
C PRO A 239 23.74 -5.61 3.79
N ASP A 240 22.90 -6.61 4.02
CA ASP A 240 22.88 -7.88 3.28
C ASP A 240 21.46 -8.43 3.00
N GLY A 241 20.43 -7.61 3.12
CA GLY A 241 19.03 -8.02 2.95
C GLY A 241 18.45 -8.76 4.17
N GLY A 242 19.21 -8.91 5.25
CA GLY A 242 18.76 -9.47 6.51
C GLY A 242 17.76 -8.57 7.21
N TYR A 243 17.04 -9.12 8.21
CA TYR A 243 16.04 -8.33 8.94
C TYR A 243 16.14 -8.55 10.45
N PRO A 244 16.32 -7.49 11.25
CA PRO A 244 16.61 -7.60 12.67
C PRO A 244 15.54 -8.31 13.51
N GLU A 245 14.27 -8.22 13.08
CA GLU A 245 13.14 -8.84 13.78
C GLU A 245 12.98 -10.35 13.46
N GLY A 246 13.83 -10.90 12.55
CA GLY A 246 13.83 -12.31 12.16
C GLY A 246 12.86 -12.65 11.03
N PHE A 247 12.89 -13.92 10.61
CA PHE A 247 12.28 -14.42 9.38
C PHE A 247 10.78 -14.10 9.22
N HIS A 248 9.98 -14.25 10.27
CA HIS A 248 8.54 -13.97 10.18
C HIS A 248 8.24 -12.50 9.88
N TYR A 249 8.92 -11.59 10.56
CA TYR A 249 8.75 -10.16 10.35
C TYR A 249 9.45 -9.68 9.08
N TRP A 250 10.52 -10.36 8.65
CA TRP A 250 11.10 -10.15 7.34
C TRP A 250 10.04 -10.38 6.24
N GLY A 251 9.40 -11.56 6.23
CA GLY A 251 8.35 -11.86 5.26
C GLY A 251 7.15 -10.92 5.35
N TYR A 252 6.73 -10.56 6.55
CA TYR A 252 5.60 -9.65 6.78
C TYR A 252 5.90 -8.23 6.29
N GLY A 253 7.02 -7.65 6.74
CA GLY A 253 7.43 -6.30 6.34
C GLY A 253 7.71 -6.19 4.84
N THR A 254 8.46 -7.17 4.27
CA THR A 254 8.77 -7.22 2.84
C THR A 254 7.52 -7.30 1.97
N SER A 255 6.53 -8.11 2.37
CA SER A 255 5.28 -8.23 1.61
C SER A 255 4.57 -6.88 1.49
N PHE A 256 4.44 -6.14 2.58
CA PHE A 256 3.83 -4.81 2.54
C PHE A 256 4.70 -3.78 1.81
N GLN A 257 6.01 -3.91 1.90
CA GLN A 257 6.93 -3.04 1.17
C GLN A 257 6.82 -3.23 -0.34
N VAL A 258 6.80 -4.48 -0.82
CA VAL A 258 6.61 -4.81 -2.24
C VAL A 258 5.24 -4.32 -2.73
N LEU A 259 4.18 -4.52 -1.92
CA LEU A 259 2.85 -4.01 -2.25
C LEU A 259 2.84 -2.48 -2.35
N LEU A 260 3.51 -1.77 -1.43
CA LEU A 260 3.61 -0.31 -1.44
C LEU A 260 4.26 0.20 -2.73
N ILE A 261 5.40 -0.37 -3.11
CA ILE A 261 6.13 -0.03 -4.35
C ILE A 261 5.24 -0.30 -5.57
N ALA A 262 4.69 -1.50 -5.67
CA ALA A 262 3.85 -1.90 -6.79
C ALA A 262 2.57 -1.04 -6.94
N ALA A 263 2.01 -0.53 -5.83
CA ALA A 263 0.87 0.39 -5.88
C ALA A 263 1.25 1.76 -6.44
N LEU A 264 2.42 2.30 -6.07
CA LEU A 264 2.94 3.54 -6.65
C LEU A 264 3.17 3.40 -8.14
N GLU A 265 3.88 2.33 -8.56
CA GLU A 265 4.16 2.06 -9.96
C GLU A 265 2.87 1.92 -10.78
N SER A 266 1.91 1.15 -10.29
CA SER A 266 0.66 0.91 -11.00
C SER A 266 -0.27 2.12 -11.05
N ALA A 267 -0.29 2.96 -10.02
CA ALA A 267 -1.16 4.14 -9.94
C ALA A 267 -0.55 5.39 -10.59
N LEU A 268 0.75 5.62 -10.42
CA LEU A 268 1.43 6.86 -10.76
C LEU A 268 2.60 6.69 -11.74
N GLY A 269 3.06 5.47 -11.97
CA GLY A 269 4.22 5.13 -12.80
C GLY A 269 5.53 5.05 -12.02
N PRO A 270 6.03 6.14 -11.38
CA PRO A 270 7.24 6.07 -10.58
C PRO A 270 6.96 5.67 -9.12
N ASP A 271 7.88 4.90 -8.54
CA ASP A 271 7.86 4.46 -7.14
C ASP A 271 8.67 5.37 -6.19
N ALA A 272 9.06 6.54 -6.68
CA ALA A 272 9.91 7.50 -5.99
C ALA A 272 11.31 6.94 -5.59
N GLY A 273 11.80 5.93 -6.31
CA GLY A 273 13.11 5.31 -6.10
C GLY A 273 13.15 4.31 -4.93
N LEU A 274 12.00 3.86 -4.43
CA LEU A 274 11.95 2.92 -3.31
C LEU A 274 12.43 1.52 -3.69
N SER A 275 12.22 1.09 -4.94
CA SER A 275 12.70 -0.21 -5.44
C SER A 275 14.22 -0.27 -5.62
N GLU A 276 14.88 0.89 -5.72
CA GLU A 276 16.32 1.01 -5.88
C GLU A 276 17.03 1.25 -4.52
N TYR A 277 16.29 1.12 -3.41
CA TYR A 277 16.89 1.35 -2.10
C TYR A 277 17.96 0.29 -1.81
N PRO A 278 19.17 0.71 -1.34
CA PRO A 278 20.25 -0.23 -1.09
C PRO A 278 19.84 -1.34 -0.12
N ASP A 279 20.25 -2.57 -0.45
CA ASP A 279 20.08 -3.79 0.37
C ASP A 279 18.62 -4.29 0.51
N PHE A 280 17.65 -3.65 -0.18
CA PHE A 280 16.25 -4.11 -0.22
C PHE A 280 15.95 -5.01 -1.43
#